data_8c6f5f62c8d3e452dc5f4807624ae500
#
_entry.id   8c6f5f62c8d3e452dc5f4807624ae500
#
_cell.length_a   1.000
_cell.length_b   1.000
_cell.length_c   1.000
_cell.angle_alpha   90.00
_cell.angle_beta   90.00
_cell.angle_gamma   90.00
#
_symmetry.space_group_name_H-M   'P 1'
#
loop_
_entity.id
_entity.type
_entity.pdbx_description
1 polymer ?
#
loop_
_entity_poly.entity_id
_entity_poly.type
_entity_poly.pdbx_seq_one_letter_code
_entity_poly.pdbx_strand_id
1 'polypeptide(L)'
;MPIGDPGGGNFNYTAEGLPEMIFMATVPCRDIEKALQFYNGLLGMDILYKRQKEAVVRRNGATLLLKVSDTVGIDTGIFLGVENPYDIHRRLIDEGVVFIRDPVRSPLGVYTSFRDDDGNIIHAIDMNAELKL
;
A
#
# COMPACT_ATOMS: atom_id res chain seq x y z
N MET A 1 29.96 9.96 17.25
CA MET A 1 29.21 9.15 18.18
C MET A 1 27.98 8.61 17.49
N PRO A 2 27.77 7.34 17.54
CA PRO A 2 26.51 6.85 17.05
C PRO A 2 25.40 7.48 17.88
N ILE A 3 24.38 7.88 17.21
CA ILE A 3 23.19 8.28 17.88
C ILE A 3 22.75 7.07 18.66
N GLY A 4 22.69 7.21 19.93
CA GLY A 4 22.33 6.11 20.78
C GLY A 4 21.00 5.55 20.40
N ASP A 5 20.86 4.33 20.72
CA ASP A 5 19.64 3.60 20.64
C ASP A 5 18.67 4.21 21.68
N PRO A 6 17.70 5.00 21.26
CA PRO A 6 16.86 5.72 22.19
C PRO A 6 15.98 4.82 23.05
N GLY A 7 15.79 3.60 22.64
CA GLY A 7 15.02 2.64 23.42
C GLY A 7 15.85 1.79 24.36
N GLY A 8 17.16 1.98 24.37
CA GLY A 8 18.05 1.15 25.18
C GLY A 8 18.20 -0.27 24.67
N GLY A 9 17.72 -0.58 23.47
CA GLY A 9 17.90 -1.90 22.88
C GLY A 9 19.28 -2.06 22.28
N ASN A 10 19.58 -3.27 21.84
CA ASN A 10 20.83 -3.57 21.20
C ASN A 10 20.62 -3.60 19.69
N PHE A 11 21.37 -2.76 18.96
CA PHE A 11 21.37 -2.76 17.50
C PHE A 11 22.69 -3.25 16.97
N ASN A 12 22.61 -4.07 15.94
CA ASN A 12 23.76 -4.43 15.15
C ASN A 12 23.84 -3.48 13.97
N TYR A 13 24.90 -2.72 13.88
CA TYR A 13 25.06 -1.77 12.79
C TYR A 13 25.54 -2.50 11.55
N THR A 14 24.92 -2.22 10.40
CA THR A 14 25.41 -2.69 9.12
C THR A 14 26.63 -1.86 8.72
N ALA A 15 27.50 -2.43 7.91
CA ALA A 15 28.69 -1.73 7.46
C ALA A 15 28.35 -0.46 6.68
N GLU A 16 27.32 -0.51 5.84
CA GLU A 16 26.92 0.61 5.00
C GLU A 16 26.06 1.63 5.73
N GLY A 17 25.22 1.17 6.66
CA GLY A 17 24.26 2.04 7.34
C GLY A 17 23.21 2.65 6.41
N LEU A 18 22.93 2.00 5.28
CA LEU A 18 22.02 2.50 4.26
C LEU A 18 20.66 1.83 4.34
N PRO A 19 19.63 2.47 3.77
CA PRO A 19 18.29 1.87 3.76
C PRO A 19 18.29 0.52 3.04
N GLU A 20 17.56 -0.44 3.60
CA GLU A 20 17.49 -1.80 3.06
C GLU A 20 16.20 -2.04 2.28
N MET A 21 15.11 -1.34 2.65
CA MET A 21 13.81 -1.57 2.03
C MET A 21 12.88 -0.41 2.35
N ILE A 22 11.78 -0.36 1.63
CA ILE A 22 10.65 0.47 2.04
C ILE A 22 9.86 -0.34 3.05
N PHE A 23 9.84 0.11 4.30
CA PHE A 23 9.21 -0.64 5.38
C PHE A 23 7.70 -0.61 5.28
N MET A 24 7.12 0.57 5.04
CA MET A 24 5.69 0.74 4.83
C MET A 24 5.43 2.02 4.05
N ALA A 25 4.25 2.10 3.44
CA ALA A 25 3.77 3.31 2.79
C ALA A 25 2.54 3.81 3.52
N THR A 26 2.35 5.13 3.57
CA THR A 26 1.22 5.74 4.29
C THR A 26 0.10 6.10 3.33
N VAL A 27 -1.13 5.77 3.72
CA VAL A 27 -2.34 6.12 2.98
C VAL A 27 -3.22 6.96 3.92
N PRO A 28 -3.59 8.18 3.51
CA PRO A 28 -4.46 9.01 4.36
C PRO A 28 -5.91 8.48 4.30
N CYS A 29 -6.63 8.66 5.39
CA CYS A 29 -8.04 8.28 5.45
C CYS A 29 -8.77 9.22 6.40
N ARG A 30 -10.09 9.31 6.27
CA ARG A 30 -10.90 10.10 7.19
C ARG A 30 -11.30 9.32 8.41
N ASP A 31 -11.52 8.01 8.24
CA ASP A 31 -12.05 7.15 9.26
C ASP A 31 -11.39 5.79 9.17
N ILE A 32 -10.78 5.34 10.27
CA ILE A 32 -10.03 4.08 10.30
C ILE A 32 -10.95 2.89 10.02
N GLU A 33 -12.16 2.87 10.60
CA GLU A 33 -13.06 1.73 10.40
C GLU A 33 -13.45 1.57 8.94
N LYS A 34 -13.76 2.66 8.25
CA LYS A 34 -14.11 2.60 6.83
C LYS A 34 -12.91 2.22 5.97
N ALA A 35 -11.73 2.75 6.30
CA ALA A 35 -10.52 2.37 5.59
C ALA A 35 -10.24 0.88 5.74
N LEU A 36 -10.42 0.33 6.94
CA LEU A 36 -10.21 -1.09 7.18
C LEU A 36 -11.22 -1.96 6.43
N GLN A 37 -12.46 -1.50 6.26
CA GLN A 37 -13.42 -2.22 5.43
C GLN A 37 -12.91 -2.40 4.01
N PHE A 38 -12.21 -1.41 3.49
CA PHE A 38 -11.61 -1.50 2.16
C PHE A 38 -10.35 -2.36 2.16
N TYR A 39 -9.35 -2.01 2.97
CA TYR A 39 -8.05 -2.66 2.91
C TYR A 39 -8.06 -4.06 3.51
N ASN A 40 -8.77 -4.29 4.59
CA ASN A 40 -8.93 -5.62 5.14
C ASN A 40 -10.05 -6.40 4.44
N GLY A 41 -11.20 -5.77 4.23
CA GLY A 41 -12.37 -6.44 3.66
C GLY A 41 -12.26 -6.76 2.19
N LEU A 42 -11.85 -5.80 1.36
CA LEU A 42 -11.78 -5.99 -0.09
C LEU A 42 -10.41 -6.44 -0.57
N LEU A 43 -9.33 -5.87 -0.03
CA LEU A 43 -7.98 -6.21 -0.47
C LEU A 43 -7.36 -7.38 0.29
N GLY A 44 -8.02 -7.88 1.32
CA GLY A 44 -7.55 -9.06 2.05
C GLY A 44 -6.27 -8.83 2.84
N MET A 45 -6.01 -7.60 3.28
CA MET A 45 -4.83 -7.30 4.08
C MET A 45 -5.13 -7.52 5.56
N ASP A 46 -4.25 -8.20 6.27
CA ASP A 46 -4.41 -8.49 7.69
C ASP A 46 -4.16 -7.23 8.52
N ILE A 47 -4.96 -7.04 9.55
CA ILE A 47 -4.78 -5.94 10.49
C ILE A 47 -3.71 -6.35 11.50
N LEU A 48 -2.56 -5.67 11.46
CA LEU A 48 -1.48 -5.94 12.41
C LEU A 48 -1.66 -5.16 13.70
N TYR A 49 -2.18 -3.94 13.58
CA TYR A 49 -2.49 -3.14 14.74
C TYR A 49 -3.51 -2.06 14.36
N LYS A 50 -4.28 -1.62 15.34
CA LYS A 50 -5.34 -0.67 15.13
C LYS A 50 -5.43 0.26 16.31
N ARG A 51 -5.46 1.56 16.00
CA ARG A 51 -5.68 2.63 16.95
C ARG A 51 -6.78 3.53 16.43
N GLN A 52 -7.17 4.53 17.21
CA GLN A 52 -8.24 5.43 16.82
C GLN A 52 -7.91 6.22 15.55
N LYS A 53 -6.64 6.62 15.39
CA LYS A 53 -6.24 7.50 14.28
C LYS A 53 -5.23 6.88 13.34
N GLU A 54 -4.88 5.63 13.54
CA GLU A 54 -3.98 4.93 12.62
C GLU A 54 -4.14 3.43 12.75
N ALA A 55 -3.80 2.73 11.68
CA ALA A 55 -3.81 1.28 11.65
C ALA A 55 -2.76 0.80 10.66
N VAL A 56 -2.22 -0.39 10.90
CA VAL A 56 -1.27 -1.02 9.98
C VAL A 56 -1.91 -2.28 9.43
N VAL A 57 -1.87 -2.42 8.13
CA VAL A 57 -2.35 -3.60 7.42
C VAL A 57 -1.22 -4.20 6.59
N ARG A 58 -1.25 -5.51 6.43
CA ARG A 58 -0.21 -6.23 5.67
C ARG A 58 -0.79 -7.43 4.95
N ARG A 59 -0.33 -7.62 3.74
CA ARG A 59 -0.52 -8.87 3.01
C ARG A 59 0.80 -9.20 2.31
N ASN A 60 1.41 -10.33 2.70
CA ASN A 60 2.73 -10.72 2.20
C ASN A 60 3.73 -9.56 2.36
N GLY A 61 4.35 -9.09 1.30
CA GLY A 61 5.32 -8.00 1.37
C GLY A 61 4.74 -6.60 1.35
N ALA A 62 3.43 -6.46 1.25
CA ALA A 62 2.78 -5.14 1.17
C ALA A 62 2.32 -4.70 2.56
N THR A 63 2.90 -3.63 3.09
CA THR A 63 2.53 -3.07 4.39
C THR A 63 2.11 -1.62 4.22
N LEU A 64 0.93 -1.27 4.71
CA LEU A 64 0.41 0.09 4.63
C LEU A 64 0.07 0.60 6.01
N LEU A 65 0.42 1.87 6.25
CA LEU A 65 -0.03 2.62 7.42
C LEU A 65 -1.22 3.48 7.00
N LEU A 66 -2.39 3.17 7.52
CA LEU A 66 -3.60 3.97 7.32
C LEU A 66 -3.61 5.03 8.40
N LYS A 67 -3.63 6.30 8.02
CA LYS A 67 -3.50 7.39 8.98
C LYS A 67 -4.60 8.44 8.76
N VAL A 68 -5.29 8.80 9.82
CA VAL A 68 -6.33 9.83 9.74
C VAL A 68 -5.71 11.16 9.33
N SER A 69 -6.31 11.79 8.33
CA SER A 69 -5.83 13.05 7.77
C SER A 69 -7.01 13.87 7.26
N ASP A 70 -6.85 15.18 7.28
CA ASP A 70 -7.82 16.10 6.67
C ASP A 70 -7.70 16.12 5.15
N THR A 71 -6.55 15.69 4.61
CA THR A 71 -6.31 15.63 3.18
C THR A 71 -6.36 14.20 2.72
N VAL A 72 -7.37 13.86 1.92
CA VAL A 72 -7.54 12.56 1.30
C VAL A 72 -7.83 12.74 -0.19
N GLY A 73 -8.00 11.63 -0.91
CA GLY A 73 -8.29 11.70 -2.35
C GLY A 73 -7.06 12.04 -3.18
N ILE A 74 -5.89 11.65 -2.71
CA ILE A 74 -4.63 11.92 -3.39
C ILE A 74 -4.21 10.73 -4.26
N ASP A 75 -3.35 10.99 -5.24
CA ASP A 75 -2.63 9.90 -5.90
C ASP A 75 -1.48 9.51 -4.96
N THR A 76 -1.58 8.32 -4.42
CA THR A 76 -0.60 7.86 -3.43
C THR A 76 0.77 7.55 -4.03
N GLY A 77 0.82 7.29 -5.34
CA GLY A 77 2.03 6.80 -5.99
C GLY A 77 2.41 5.38 -5.57
N ILE A 78 1.53 4.68 -4.86
CA ILE A 78 1.80 3.32 -4.40
C ILE A 78 1.41 2.33 -5.48
N PHE A 79 2.34 1.44 -5.83
CA PHE A 79 2.11 0.34 -6.75
C PHE A 79 2.14 -0.96 -5.95
N LEU A 80 0.97 -1.57 -5.79
CA LEU A 80 0.87 -2.88 -5.16
C LEU A 80 1.17 -3.96 -6.19
N GLY A 81 2.06 -4.87 -5.88
CA GLY A 81 2.35 -6.00 -6.76
C GLY A 81 1.22 -7.02 -6.68
N VAL A 82 0.70 -7.42 -7.82
CA VAL A 82 -0.36 -8.43 -7.92
C VAL A 82 0.07 -9.48 -8.94
N GLU A 83 -0.51 -10.67 -8.84
CA GLU A 83 -0.20 -11.72 -9.81
C GLU A 83 -0.76 -11.40 -11.19
N ASN A 84 -1.97 -10.85 -11.23
CA ASN A 84 -2.64 -10.56 -12.48
C ASN A 84 -3.51 -9.30 -12.34
N PRO A 85 -3.11 -8.17 -12.96
CA PRO A 85 -3.90 -6.95 -12.89
C PRO A 85 -5.31 -7.06 -13.47
N TYR A 86 -5.53 -7.97 -14.43
CA TYR A 86 -6.86 -8.18 -14.98
C TYR A 86 -7.79 -8.82 -13.96
N ASP A 87 -7.27 -9.73 -13.14
CA ASP A 87 -8.08 -10.41 -12.12
C ASP A 87 -8.48 -9.45 -11.00
N ILE A 88 -7.57 -8.63 -10.51
CA ILE A 88 -7.92 -7.67 -9.47
C ILE A 88 -8.89 -6.62 -10.00
N HIS A 89 -8.70 -6.19 -11.24
CA HIS A 89 -9.61 -5.25 -11.89
C HIS A 89 -11.03 -5.80 -11.91
N ARG A 90 -11.22 -7.01 -12.44
CA ARG A 90 -12.52 -7.64 -12.50
C ARG A 90 -13.14 -7.82 -11.11
N ARG A 91 -12.35 -8.33 -10.17
CA ARG A 91 -12.83 -8.62 -8.83
C ARG A 91 -13.29 -7.37 -8.11
N LEU A 92 -12.52 -6.30 -8.18
CA LEU A 92 -12.87 -5.06 -7.49
C LEU A 92 -14.01 -4.30 -8.18
N ILE A 93 -14.11 -4.37 -9.51
CA ILE A 93 -15.28 -3.81 -10.21
C ILE A 93 -16.56 -4.48 -9.74
N ASP A 94 -16.55 -5.80 -9.57
CA ASP A 94 -17.72 -6.52 -9.06
C ASP A 94 -18.12 -6.08 -7.65
N GLU A 95 -17.17 -5.56 -6.89
CA GLU A 95 -17.41 -5.02 -5.53
C GLU A 95 -17.73 -3.53 -5.53
N GLY A 96 -17.87 -2.91 -6.70
CA GLY A 96 -18.24 -1.50 -6.81
C GLY A 96 -17.08 -0.52 -6.71
N VAL A 97 -15.84 -0.99 -6.77
CA VAL A 97 -14.67 -0.11 -6.72
C VAL A 97 -14.56 0.69 -8.02
N VAL A 98 -14.25 1.97 -7.89
CA VAL A 98 -14.08 2.86 -9.05
C VAL A 98 -12.65 2.74 -9.57
N PHE A 99 -12.53 2.39 -10.84
CA PHE A 99 -11.24 2.37 -11.52
C PHE A 99 -11.07 3.62 -12.37
N ILE A 100 -9.89 4.21 -12.31
CA ILE A 100 -9.54 5.36 -13.15
C ILE A 100 -8.75 4.92 -14.37
N ARG A 101 -8.31 3.68 -14.40
CA ARG A 101 -7.56 3.12 -15.53
C ARG A 101 -7.80 1.64 -15.61
N ASP A 102 -8.20 1.18 -16.79
CA ASP A 102 -8.24 -0.24 -17.11
C ASP A 102 -6.81 -0.78 -17.20
N PRO A 103 -6.61 -2.10 -17.09
CA PRO A 103 -5.26 -2.64 -17.23
C PRO A 103 -4.63 -2.22 -18.55
N VAL A 104 -3.42 -1.68 -18.46
CA VAL A 104 -2.70 -1.12 -19.61
C VAL A 104 -1.24 -1.54 -19.54
N ARG A 105 -0.63 -1.76 -20.69
CA ARG A 105 0.79 -2.08 -20.80
C ARG A 105 1.62 -0.82 -20.61
N SER A 106 2.73 -0.96 -19.91
CA SER A 106 3.70 0.11 -19.73
C SER A 106 5.11 -0.48 -19.69
N PRO A 107 6.16 0.35 -19.76
CA PRO A 107 7.53 -0.14 -19.56
C PRO A 107 7.74 -0.81 -18.21
N LEU A 108 6.91 -0.50 -17.21
CA LEU A 108 6.98 -1.09 -15.88
C LEU A 108 6.22 -2.42 -15.78
N GLY A 109 5.43 -2.76 -16.79
CA GLY A 109 4.56 -3.92 -16.79
C GLY A 109 3.11 -3.51 -16.96
N VAL A 110 2.22 -4.48 -16.97
CA VAL A 110 0.77 -4.21 -17.01
C VAL A 110 0.33 -3.71 -15.64
N TYR A 111 -0.42 -2.61 -15.60
CA TYR A 111 -0.95 -2.10 -14.34
C TYR A 111 -2.33 -1.50 -14.53
N THR A 112 -3.05 -1.36 -13.43
CA THR A 112 -4.36 -0.72 -13.37
C THR A 112 -4.39 0.19 -12.16
N SER A 113 -5.37 1.09 -12.08
CA SER A 113 -5.43 2.07 -10.99
C SER A 113 -6.87 2.24 -10.54
N PHE A 114 -7.07 2.29 -9.24
CA PHE A 114 -8.39 2.38 -8.65
C PHE A 114 -8.39 3.34 -7.46
N ARG A 115 -9.59 3.69 -7.01
CA ARG A 115 -9.77 4.55 -5.85
C ARG A 115 -10.18 3.71 -4.65
N ASP A 116 -9.59 4.02 -3.50
CA ASP A 116 -10.08 3.46 -2.26
C ASP A 116 -11.33 4.20 -1.78
N ASP A 117 -11.80 3.91 -0.57
CA ASP A 117 -13.02 4.48 -0.02
C ASP A 117 -12.94 5.99 0.19
N ASP A 118 -11.74 6.54 0.38
CA ASP A 118 -11.51 7.97 0.53
C ASP A 118 -11.15 8.67 -0.80
N GLY A 119 -11.20 7.94 -1.90
CA GLY A 119 -10.86 8.47 -3.21
C GLY A 119 -9.37 8.50 -3.51
N ASN A 120 -8.52 7.95 -2.64
CA ASN A 120 -7.10 7.86 -2.92
C ASN A 120 -6.85 6.91 -4.08
N ILE A 121 -5.90 7.24 -4.94
CA ILE A 121 -5.55 6.42 -6.08
C ILE A 121 -4.44 5.45 -5.68
N ILE A 122 -4.71 4.16 -5.88
CA ILE A 122 -3.78 3.06 -5.66
C ILE A 122 -3.59 2.35 -6.99
N HIS A 123 -2.35 1.98 -7.28
CA HIS A 123 -2.01 1.26 -8.50
C HIS A 123 -1.74 -0.20 -8.19
N ALA A 124 -2.08 -1.08 -9.12
CA ALA A 124 -1.79 -2.51 -9.02
C ALA A 124 -1.03 -2.94 -10.26
N ILE A 125 0.15 -3.51 -10.07
CA ILE A 125 1.05 -3.83 -11.16
C ILE A 125 1.43 -5.31 -11.12
N ASP A 126 1.64 -5.89 -12.31
CA ASP A 126 2.09 -7.27 -12.42
C ASP A 126 3.46 -7.43 -11.76
N MET A 127 3.48 -8.12 -10.60
CA MET A 127 4.71 -8.30 -9.84
C MET A 127 5.67 -9.32 -10.45
N ASN A 128 5.23 -10.03 -11.47
CA ASN A 128 6.06 -11.02 -12.18
C ASN A 128 6.69 -10.44 -13.45
N ALA A 129 6.37 -9.19 -13.78
CA ALA A 129 6.95 -8.55 -14.95
C ALA A 129 8.40 -8.16 -14.70
N GLU A 130 9.25 -8.34 -15.72
CA GLU A 130 10.60 -7.81 -15.68
C GLU A 130 10.57 -6.33 -16.05
N LEU A 131 11.25 -5.52 -15.27
CA LEU A 131 11.43 -4.11 -15.61
C LEU A 131 12.43 -4.01 -16.75
N LYS A 132 11.97 -3.49 -17.88
CA LYS A 132 12.79 -3.25 -19.06
C LYS A 132 13.00 -1.75 -19.19
N LEU A 133 14.05 -1.31 -18.59
CA LEU A 133 14.42 0.12 -18.59
C LEU A 133 15.32 0.47 -19.75
#